data_d97666fe1ef8b869c68f7a92f8b40c2d
#
_entry.id   d97666fe1ef8b869c68f7a92f8b40c2d
#
_cell.length_a   1.000
_cell.length_b   1.000
_cell.length_c   1.000
_cell.angle_alpha   90.00
_cell.angle_beta   90.00
_cell.angle_gamma   90.00
#
_symmetry.space_group_name_H-M   'P 1'
#
loop_
_entity.id
_entity.type
_entity.pdbx_description
1 polymer ?
#
loop_
_entity_poly.entity_id
_entity_poly.type
_entity_poly.pdbx_seq_one_letter_code
_entity_poly.pdbx_strand_id
1 'polypeptide(L)'
;MDRRSDIPARILFWLGVLFVAWSGIGKTRPPGSPSGKTSPAGFSVERAMTDLLEICRDPRPMGSSEIRRVRNYLIARWRGMGFSPDVQEESVPDYFDVVPGFDEVTMANILARWPGTRPSGAVALMGHYDSAPTTYGAN
;
A
#
# COMPACT_ATOMS: atom_id res chain seq x y z
N MET A 1 57.94 -13.40 -8.58
CA MET A 1 56.49 -13.09 -8.73
C MET A 1 56.28 -11.70 -8.16
N ASP A 2 56.14 -10.73 -9.04
CA ASP A 2 56.20 -9.29 -8.66
C ASP A 2 54.80 -8.82 -8.18
N ARG A 3 54.65 -8.67 -6.85
CA ARG A 3 53.41 -8.23 -6.18
C ARG A 3 53.03 -6.77 -6.51
N ARG A 4 53.90 -6.03 -7.17
CA ARG A 4 53.66 -4.59 -7.48
C ARG A 4 52.87 -4.38 -8.76
N SER A 5 52.79 -5.34 -9.66
CA SER A 5 52.08 -5.23 -10.93
C SER A 5 50.55 -5.34 -10.80
N ASP A 6 50.04 -5.96 -9.69
CA ASP A 6 48.60 -6.21 -9.54
C ASP A 6 47.81 -5.08 -8.85
N ILE A 7 48.52 -4.07 -8.33
CA ILE A 7 47.87 -2.95 -7.60
C ILE A 7 46.92 -2.14 -8.51
N PRO A 8 47.31 -1.75 -9.72
CA PRO A 8 46.39 -0.98 -10.58
C PRO A 8 45.15 -1.80 -11.00
N ALA A 9 45.30 -3.09 -11.24
CA ALA A 9 44.21 -3.98 -11.59
C ALA A 9 43.21 -4.11 -10.44
N ARG A 10 43.68 -4.21 -9.20
CA ARG A 10 42.86 -4.26 -7.99
C ARG A 10 42.10 -2.95 -7.76
N ILE A 11 42.76 -1.82 -7.95
CA ILE A 11 42.12 -0.51 -7.84
C ILE A 11 41.01 -0.38 -8.89
N LEU A 12 41.27 -0.73 -10.14
CA LEU A 12 40.28 -0.67 -11.21
C LEU A 12 39.08 -1.58 -10.93
N PHE A 13 39.31 -2.78 -10.41
CA PHE A 13 38.24 -3.70 -10.00
C PHE A 13 37.32 -3.07 -8.92
N TRP A 14 37.91 -2.52 -7.86
CA TRP A 14 37.13 -1.92 -6.79
C TRP A 14 36.40 -0.65 -7.22
N LEU A 15 36.99 0.16 -8.09
CA LEU A 15 36.30 1.31 -8.70
C LEU A 15 35.10 0.85 -9.54
N GLY A 16 35.22 -0.25 -10.28
CA GLY A 16 34.11 -0.85 -11.00
C GLY A 16 32.99 -1.32 -10.09
N VAL A 17 33.32 -2.03 -8.99
CA VAL A 17 32.35 -2.47 -8.00
C VAL A 17 31.62 -1.28 -7.36
N LEU A 18 32.35 -0.26 -6.96
CA LEU A 18 31.76 0.97 -6.39
C LEU A 18 30.85 1.69 -7.38
N PHE A 19 31.24 1.77 -8.65
CA PHE A 19 30.41 2.38 -9.71
C PHE A 19 29.11 1.61 -9.93
N VAL A 20 29.16 0.27 -9.97
CA VAL A 20 27.96 -0.58 -10.09
C VAL A 20 27.06 -0.43 -8.88
N ALA A 21 27.62 -0.45 -7.66
CA ALA A 21 26.88 -0.26 -6.44
C ALA A 21 26.19 1.14 -6.41
N TRP A 22 26.90 2.18 -6.74
CA TRP A 22 26.32 3.53 -6.82
C TRP A 22 25.19 3.61 -7.84
N SER A 23 25.42 3.07 -9.05
CA SER A 23 24.40 3.07 -10.10
C SER A 23 23.16 2.29 -9.70
N GLY A 24 23.33 1.17 -8.98
CA GLY A 24 22.24 0.37 -8.44
C GLY A 24 21.41 1.15 -7.40
N ILE A 25 22.10 1.75 -6.42
CA ILE A 25 21.44 2.55 -5.37
C ILE A 25 20.70 3.74 -5.97
N GLY A 26 21.28 4.40 -7.00
CA GLY A 26 20.62 5.53 -7.67
C GLY A 26 19.29 5.14 -8.34
N LYS A 27 19.20 3.94 -8.89
CA LYS A 27 17.98 3.43 -9.54
C LYS A 27 16.92 2.93 -8.59
N THR A 28 17.28 2.58 -7.35
CA THR A 28 16.33 2.12 -6.33
C THR A 28 15.75 3.26 -5.48
N ARG A 29 16.23 4.49 -5.67
CA ARG A 29 15.65 5.64 -4.97
C ARG A 29 14.22 5.87 -5.43
N PRO A 30 13.25 6.00 -4.50
CA PRO A 30 11.90 6.35 -4.86
C PRO A 30 11.90 7.72 -5.55
N PRO A 31 10.97 7.97 -6.49
CA PRO A 31 10.81 9.29 -7.06
C PRO A 31 10.59 10.31 -5.94
N GLY A 32 11.27 11.45 -6.04
CA GLY A 32 11.13 12.53 -5.05
C GLY A 32 9.67 12.96 -4.93
N SER A 33 9.22 13.21 -3.70
CA SER A 33 7.89 13.77 -3.50
C SER A 33 7.77 15.08 -4.28
N PRO A 34 6.68 15.31 -5.03
CA PRO A 34 6.46 16.59 -5.69
C PRO A 34 6.47 17.69 -4.62
N SER A 35 7.53 18.47 -4.58
CA SER A 35 7.62 19.64 -3.71
C SER A 35 6.82 20.78 -4.36
N GLY A 36 5.59 20.98 -3.90
CA GLY A 36 4.76 22.08 -4.37
C GLY A 36 3.33 21.96 -3.84
N LYS A 37 2.63 23.07 -3.74
CA LYS A 37 1.20 23.08 -3.43
C LYS A 37 0.47 22.27 -4.49
N THR A 38 0.13 21.04 -4.17
CA THR A 38 -0.66 20.18 -5.06
C THR A 38 -2.02 20.82 -5.30
N SER A 39 -2.41 20.89 -6.59
CA SER A 39 -3.77 21.30 -6.96
C SER A 39 -4.80 20.50 -6.13
N PRO A 40 -5.92 21.10 -5.74
CA PRO A 40 -7.00 20.36 -5.07
C PRO A 40 -7.43 19.10 -5.82
N ALA A 41 -7.32 19.10 -7.15
CA ALA A 41 -7.63 17.96 -8.01
C ALA A 41 -6.45 16.97 -8.18
N GLY A 42 -5.25 17.29 -7.67
CA GLY A 42 -4.07 16.45 -7.78
C GLY A 42 -3.87 15.53 -6.57
N PHE A 43 -3.01 14.53 -6.73
CA PHE A 43 -2.57 13.70 -5.61
C PHE A 43 -1.82 14.55 -4.56
N SER A 44 -2.19 14.43 -3.29
CA SER A 44 -1.52 15.09 -2.18
C SER A 44 -1.04 14.05 -1.17
N VAL A 45 0.24 14.07 -0.90
CA VAL A 45 0.87 13.21 0.10
C VAL A 45 0.29 13.49 1.49
N GLU A 46 0.06 14.75 1.83
CA GLU A 46 -0.47 15.15 3.14
C GLU A 46 -1.89 14.59 3.35
N ARG A 47 -2.75 14.66 2.32
CA ARG A 47 -4.09 14.06 2.40
C ARG A 47 -4.03 12.55 2.52
N ALA A 48 -3.16 11.92 1.73
CA ALA A 48 -2.96 10.47 1.78
C ALA A 48 -2.42 10.02 3.15
N MET A 49 -1.47 10.76 3.72
CA MET A 49 -0.94 10.48 5.06
C MET A 49 -1.99 10.64 6.14
N THR A 50 -2.89 11.61 6.03
CA THR A 50 -4.01 11.78 6.98
C THR A 50 -4.91 10.55 6.96
N ASP A 51 -5.30 10.08 5.78
CA ASP A 51 -6.10 8.86 5.63
C ASP A 51 -5.34 7.63 6.13
N LEU A 52 -4.04 7.52 5.85
CA LEU A 52 -3.20 6.41 6.27
C LEU A 52 -3.07 6.34 7.80
N LEU A 53 -2.84 7.46 8.47
CA LEU A 53 -2.75 7.52 9.93
C LEU A 53 -4.08 7.12 10.60
N GLU A 54 -5.21 7.45 9.98
CA GLU A 54 -6.52 7.03 10.46
C GLU A 54 -6.75 5.53 10.28
N ILE A 55 -6.36 4.98 9.14
CA ILE A 55 -6.52 3.57 8.80
C ILE A 55 -5.60 2.68 9.65
N CYS A 56 -4.39 3.14 9.94
CA CYS A 56 -3.33 2.36 10.58
C CYS A 56 -3.20 2.62 12.09
N ARG A 57 -4.28 3.01 12.78
CA ARG A 57 -4.24 3.22 14.24
C ARG A 57 -3.93 1.95 15.01
N ASP A 58 -4.60 0.87 14.65
CA ASP A 58 -4.48 -0.42 15.30
C ASP A 58 -4.45 -1.55 14.27
N PRO A 59 -3.91 -2.73 14.63
CA PRO A 59 -4.05 -3.91 13.80
C PRO A 59 -5.52 -4.23 13.55
N ARG A 60 -5.85 -4.54 12.32
CA ARG A 60 -7.23 -4.73 11.86
C ARG A 60 -7.44 -6.08 11.14
N PRO A 61 -7.17 -7.20 11.83
CA PRO A 61 -7.43 -8.50 11.25
C PRO A 61 -8.91 -8.69 10.96
N MET A 62 -9.22 -9.57 10.03
CA MET A 62 -10.59 -9.95 9.73
C MET A 62 -11.34 -10.37 11.00
N GLY A 63 -12.61 -10.01 11.11
CA GLY A 63 -13.44 -10.26 12.30
C GLY A 63 -13.28 -9.25 13.43
N SER A 64 -12.21 -8.45 13.48
CA SER A 64 -11.98 -7.48 14.55
C SER A 64 -12.96 -6.30 14.53
N SER A 65 -13.07 -5.60 15.67
CA SER A 65 -13.81 -4.32 15.71
C SER A 65 -13.11 -3.24 14.90
N GLU A 66 -11.80 -3.31 14.81
CA GLU A 66 -10.99 -2.32 14.13
C GLU A 66 -11.17 -2.36 12.59
N ILE A 67 -11.28 -3.55 11.99
CA ILE A 67 -11.58 -3.63 10.54
C ILE A 67 -12.96 -3.04 10.23
N ARG A 68 -13.95 -3.21 11.15
CA ARG A 68 -15.28 -2.58 10.99
C ARG A 68 -15.19 -1.06 11.08
N ARG A 69 -14.38 -0.53 12.01
CA ARG A 69 -14.14 0.90 12.16
C ARG A 69 -13.52 1.47 10.88
N VAL A 70 -12.47 0.83 10.38
CA VAL A 70 -11.78 1.26 9.14
C VAL A 70 -12.71 1.17 7.93
N ARG A 71 -13.51 0.11 7.82
CA ARG A 71 -14.53 -0.01 6.76
C ARG A 71 -15.50 1.17 6.78
N ASN A 72 -16.05 1.50 7.94
CA ASN A 72 -16.96 2.63 8.09
C ASN A 72 -16.31 3.97 7.74
N TYR A 73 -15.05 4.15 8.15
CA TYR A 73 -14.26 5.31 7.77
C TYR A 73 -14.10 5.43 6.25
N LEU A 74 -13.70 4.36 5.58
CA LEU A 74 -13.53 4.34 4.11
C LEU A 74 -14.84 4.64 3.38
N ILE A 75 -15.94 4.05 3.82
CA ILE A 75 -17.28 4.30 3.25
C ILE A 75 -17.63 5.80 3.40
N ALA A 76 -17.47 6.36 4.60
CA ALA A 76 -17.74 7.76 4.85
C ALA A 76 -16.84 8.68 4.01
N ARG A 77 -15.57 8.33 3.91
CA ARG A 77 -14.58 9.07 3.12
C ARG A 77 -14.94 9.08 1.63
N TRP A 78 -15.32 7.94 1.07
CA TRP A 78 -15.71 7.82 -0.32
C TRP A 78 -17.04 8.57 -0.61
N ARG A 79 -18.00 8.48 0.32
CA ARG A 79 -19.25 9.29 0.20
C ARG A 79 -18.96 10.79 0.20
N GLY A 80 -18.02 11.23 1.06
CA GLY A 80 -17.57 12.63 1.08
C GLY A 80 -16.89 13.09 -0.20
N MET A 81 -16.35 12.16 -0.99
CA MET A 81 -15.78 12.42 -2.32
C MET A 81 -16.82 12.32 -3.46
N GLY A 82 -18.08 12.05 -3.16
CA GLY A 82 -19.16 11.94 -4.14
C GLY A 82 -19.37 10.56 -4.74
N PHE A 83 -18.71 9.52 -4.19
CA PHE A 83 -18.99 8.14 -4.58
C PHE A 83 -20.24 7.59 -3.87
N SER A 84 -20.83 6.57 -4.46
CA SER A 84 -21.87 5.75 -3.83
C SER A 84 -21.29 4.35 -3.63
N PRO A 85 -20.55 4.11 -2.52
CA PRO A 85 -19.96 2.81 -2.26
C PRO A 85 -21.04 1.77 -1.96
N ASP A 86 -20.87 0.59 -2.55
CA ASP A 86 -21.61 -0.62 -2.25
C ASP A 86 -20.74 -1.54 -1.38
N VAL A 87 -21.36 -2.30 -0.48
CA VAL A 87 -20.67 -3.23 0.42
C VAL A 87 -21.19 -4.62 0.15
N GLN A 88 -20.30 -5.49 -0.30
CA GLN A 88 -20.58 -6.91 -0.46
C GLN A 88 -20.05 -7.64 0.78
N GLU A 89 -20.92 -8.26 1.52
CA GLU A 89 -20.57 -9.04 2.71
C GLU A 89 -20.85 -10.52 2.46
N GLU A 90 -19.92 -11.35 2.90
CA GLU A 90 -20.04 -12.81 2.86
C GLU A 90 -19.54 -13.36 4.19
N SER A 91 -20.30 -14.27 4.76
CA SER A 91 -19.93 -14.99 5.97
C SER A 91 -19.25 -16.29 5.57
N VAL A 92 -18.04 -16.48 6.05
CA VAL A 92 -17.23 -17.66 5.72
C VAL A 92 -17.02 -18.45 7.01
N PRO A 93 -17.68 -19.61 7.16
CA PRO A 93 -17.43 -20.51 8.27
C PRO A 93 -16.05 -21.13 8.10
N ASP A 94 -15.42 -21.46 9.22
CA ASP A 94 -14.13 -22.17 9.31
C ASP A 94 -13.01 -21.55 8.46
N TYR A 95 -13.07 -20.22 8.23
CA TYR A 95 -12.16 -19.58 7.29
C TYR A 95 -10.70 -19.80 7.69
N PHE A 96 -10.40 -20.07 8.94
CA PHE A 96 -9.02 -20.36 9.37
C PHE A 96 -8.89 -21.17 10.67
N ASP A 97 -8.17 -22.24 10.60
CA ASP A 97 -7.23 -22.64 11.64
C ASP A 97 -6.24 -21.51 12.05
N VAL A 98 -6.31 -20.35 11.44
CA VAL A 98 -5.30 -19.26 11.46
C VAL A 98 -5.66 -18.15 12.45
N VAL A 99 -6.93 -17.97 12.81
CA VAL A 99 -7.34 -16.98 13.84
C VAL A 99 -8.10 -17.69 14.92
N PRO A 100 -7.41 -18.19 15.97
CA PRO A 100 -8.06 -18.85 17.10
C PRO A 100 -9.15 -17.97 17.71
N GLY A 101 -10.35 -18.51 17.87
CA GLY A 101 -11.45 -17.85 18.55
C GLY A 101 -12.54 -17.27 17.66
N PHE A 102 -12.50 -17.53 16.35
CA PHE A 102 -13.57 -17.16 15.42
C PHE A 102 -14.06 -18.39 14.65
N ASP A 103 -15.27 -18.87 14.99
CA ASP A 103 -15.93 -19.96 14.26
C ASP A 103 -16.47 -19.50 12.89
N GLU A 104 -16.65 -18.19 12.72
CA GLU A 104 -17.19 -17.56 11.53
C GLU A 104 -16.60 -16.17 11.36
N VAL A 105 -16.18 -15.83 10.15
CA VAL A 105 -15.62 -14.49 9.81
C VAL A 105 -16.42 -13.86 8.68
N THR A 106 -16.90 -12.64 8.90
CA THR A 106 -17.52 -11.83 7.85
C THR A 106 -16.45 -11.13 7.04
N MET A 107 -16.33 -11.50 5.76
CA MET A 107 -15.56 -10.76 4.78
C MET A 107 -16.42 -9.68 4.14
N ALA A 108 -15.86 -8.51 3.92
CA ALA A 108 -16.55 -7.40 3.30
C ALA A 108 -15.68 -6.71 2.25
N ASN A 109 -16.21 -6.58 1.04
CA ASN A 109 -15.62 -5.77 -0.02
C ASN A 109 -16.36 -4.45 -0.13
N ILE A 110 -15.63 -3.37 -0.28
CA ILE A 110 -16.20 -2.04 -0.55
C ILE A 110 -15.96 -1.75 -2.02
N LEU A 111 -17.01 -1.53 -2.78
CA LEU A 111 -16.96 -1.22 -4.20
C LEU A 111 -17.44 0.20 -4.42
N ALA A 112 -16.66 0.99 -5.19
CA ALA A 112 -17.10 2.28 -5.66
C ALA A 112 -16.86 2.38 -7.17
N ARG A 113 -17.81 2.91 -7.89
CA ARG A 113 -17.74 3.08 -9.33
C ARG A 113 -17.69 4.56 -9.69
N TRP A 114 -16.71 4.92 -10.50
CA TRP A 114 -16.64 6.23 -11.13
C TRP A 114 -17.04 6.10 -12.60
N PRO A 115 -18.07 6.81 -13.06
CA PRO A 115 -18.49 6.74 -14.45
C PRO A 115 -17.41 7.32 -15.36
N GLY A 116 -17.03 6.59 -16.38
CA GLY A 116 -16.15 7.06 -17.43
C GLY A 116 -16.85 8.02 -18.39
N THR A 117 -16.06 8.74 -19.16
CA THR A 117 -16.56 9.69 -20.19
C THR A 117 -16.72 9.06 -21.56
N ARG A 118 -16.29 7.80 -21.74
CA ARG A 118 -16.35 7.06 -23.02
C ARG A 118 -16.85 5.66 -22.77
N PRO A 119 -17.59 5.05 -23.73
CA PRO A 119 -18.03 3.65 -23.66
C PRO A 119 -16.86 2.70 -24.01
N SER A 120 -15.79 2.76 -23.26
CA SER A 120 -14.65 1.83 -23.33
C SER A 120 -14.66 0.94 -22.10
N GLY A 121 -13.81 -0.06 -22.06
CA GLY A 121 -13.68 -0.94 -20.89
C GLY A 121 -13.44 -0.17 -19.58
N ALA A 122 -13.65 -0.86 -18.46
CA ALA A 122 -13.40 -0.31 -17.12
C ALA A 122 -11.97 -0.66 -16.64
N VAL A 123 -11.38 0.21 -15.85
CA VAL A 123 -10.17 -0.04 -15.08
C VAL A 123 -10.57 -0.29 -13.63
N ALA A 124 -10.14 -1.40 -13.06
CA ALA A 124 -10.33 -1.68 -11.65
C ALA A 124 -9.03 -1.41 -10.87
N LEU A 125 -9.13 -0.70 -9.76
CA LEU A 125 -8.07 -0.57 -8.77
C LEU A 125 -8.52 -1.36 -7.54
N MET A 126 -7.66 -2.23 -7.04
CA MET A 126 -7.95 -3.08 -5.89
C MET A 126 -6.85 -2.91 -4.85
N GLY A 127 -7.25 -2.95 -3.58
CA GLY A 127 -6.35 -2.98 -2.44
C GLY A 127 -7.08 -3.57 -1.25
N HIS A 128 -6.38 -4.31 -0.40
CA HIS A 128 -6.95 -4.79 0.85
C HIS A 128 -6.88 -3.72 1.93
N TYR A 129 -7.84 -3.71 2.85
CA TYR A 129 -7.88 -2.79 3.98
C TYR A 129 -7.77 -3.49 5.35
N ASP A 130 -7.63 -4.80 5.34
CA ASP A 130 -7.28 -5.60 6.52
C ASP A 130 -5.77 -5.60 6.77
N SER A 131 -5.37 -6.11 7.91
CA SER A 131 -3.96 -6.35 8.26
C SER A 131 -3.79 -7.68 8.98
N ALA A 132 -2.56 -8.17 9.06
CA ALA A 132 -2.25 -9.26 9.96
C ALA A 132 -2.48 -8.85 11.43
N PRO A 133 -2.74 -9.82 12.33
CA PRO A 133 -3.07 -9.52 13.73
C PRO A 133 -2.02 -8.71 14.50
N THR A 134 -0.77 -8.76 14.05
CA THR A 134 0.38 -8.14 14.73
C THR A 134 0.96 -6.94 13.99
N THR A 135 0.34 -6.51 12.88
CA THR A 135 0.85 -5.41 12.05
C THR A 135 -0.20 -4.35 11.81
N TYR A 136 0.26 -3.11 11.63
CA TYR A 136 -0.60 -1.98 11.29
C TYR A 136 -0.94 -1.92 9.79
N GLY A 137 -0.39 -2.82 8.96
CA GLY A 137 -0.72 -2.98 7.55
C GLY A 137 -0.34 -1.83 6.63
N ALA A 138 0.62 -1.01 7.03
CA ALA A 138 1.26 0.00 6.20
C ALA A 138 2.77 -0.23 6.29
N ASN A 139 3.28 -1.12 5.46
CA ASN A 139 4.71 -1.39 5.34
C ASN A 139 5.24 -0.79 4.05
#